data_a5e017bd699f1853b43d7a79fa38ee74
#
_entry.id   a5e017bd699f1853b43d7a79fa38ee74
#
_cell.length_a   1.000
_cell.length_b   1.000
_cell.length_c   1.000
_cell.angle_alpha   90.00
_cell.angle_beta   90.00
_cell.angle_gamma   90.00
#
_symmetry.space_group_name_H-M   'P 1'
#
loop_
_entity.id
_entity.type
_entity.pdbx_description
1 polymer ?
#
loop_
_entity_poly.entity_id
_entity_poly.type
_entity_poly.pdbx_seq_one_letter_code
_entity_poly.pdbx_strand_id
1 'polypeptide(L)'
;MIRFLFFFFFFSCAYKNETTNHLTYLALGDSYTIGESVDHLHSYPIQLKNKLNFKEKVLDKVTIVAKTGWTTDELIDSLNSLEINKKYDMVSLLIGVNNQYRGYDISKYSNDFEKLLIKARNYAKNKNNVFVLSIPDYGVTSFVSSEEDKKRIFNEINSYNTINKMISNKYNVMYFDITEISRLAQFDTTLIAFDDLHPSKKMYNLWVEKISNPIFNRVVKN
;
A
#
# COMPACT_ATOMS: atom_id res chain seq x y z
N MET A 1 48.09 -45.65 44.27
CA MET A 1 47.35 -44.38 44.32
C MET A 1 47.07 -43.95 42.88
N ILE A 2 45.84 -44.20 42.40
CA ILE A 2 45.40 -43.85 41.01
C ILE A 2 44.73 -42.50 41.09
N ARG A 3 45.26 -41.49 40.42
CA ARG A 3 44.67 -40.13 40.29
C ARG A 3 43.75 -40.13 39.07
N PHE A 4 42.43 -40.02 39.30
CA PHE A 4 41.43 -39.73 38.25
C PHE A 4 41.47 -38.26 37.90
N LEU A 5 41.78 -37.93 36.63
CA LEU A 5 41.68 -36.57 36.08
C LEU A 5 40.27 -36.38 35.49
N PHE A 6 39.44 -35.56 36.10
CA PHE A 6 38.15 -35.18 35.56
C PHE A 6 38.34 -34.04 34.53
N PHE A 7 38.04 -34.31 33.25
CA PHE A 7 37.94 -33.29 32.20
C PHE A 7 36.53 -32.71 32.21
N PHE A 8 36.41 -31.46 32.60
CA PHE A 8 35.18 -30.67 32.42
C PHE A 8 35.12 -30.13 31.01
N PHE A 9 34.21 -30.65 30.17
CA PHE A 9 33.86 -30.07 28.90
C PHE A 9 32.88 -28.90 29.16
N PHE A 10 33.35 -27.66 29.00
CA PHE A 10 32.47 -26.51 28.92
C PHE A 10 31.83 -26.44 27.51
N PHE A 11 30.57 -26.83 27.40
CA PHE A 11 29.78 -26.50 26.23
C PHE A 11 29.45 -25.02 26.27
N SER A 12 30.21 -24.20 25.53
CA SER A 12 29.85 -22.82 25.24
C SER A 12 28.69 -22.82 24.25
N CYS A 13 27.48 -22.60 24.75
CA CYS A 13 26.31 -22.36 23.91
C CYS A 13 26.47 -20.93 23.33
N ALA A 14 26.98 -20.84 22.08
CA ALA A 14 27.02 -19.58 21.37
C ALA A 14 25.57 -19.15 21.08
N TYR A 15 25.05 -18.24 21.89
CA TYR A 15 23.79 -17.57 21.62
C TYR A 15 23.97 -16.73 20.36
N LYS A 16 23.47 -17.25 19.22
CA LYS A 16 23.39 -16.50 17.98
C LYS A 16 22.36 -15.39 18.21
N ASN A 17 22.82 -14.18 18.47
CA ASN A 17 21.97 -12.99 18.43
C ASN A 17 21.44 -12.90 16.98
N GLU A 18 20.26 -13.45 16.72
CA GLU A 18 19.51 -13.12 15.52
C GLU A 18 19.12 -11.64 15.65
N THR A 19 19.85 -10.79 14.96
CA THR A 19 19.40 -9.41 14.72
C THR A 19 18.10 -9.51 13.92
N THR A 20 16.98 -9.41 14.60
CA THR A 20 15.68 -9.30 13.95
C THR A 20 15.72 -8.05 13.08
N ASN A 21 15.87 -8.23 11.76
CA ASN A 21 15.82 -7.14 10.79
C ASN A 21 14.40 -6.57 10.78
N HIS A 22 14.21 -5.47 11.51
CA HIS A 22 12.96 -4.73 11.55
C HIS A 22 12.77 -3.95 10.24
N LEU A 23 11.80 -4.37 9.44
CA LEU A 23 11.45 -3.69 8.19
C LEU A 23 10.56 -2.46 8.48
N THR A 24 10.71 -1.43 7.65
CA THR A 24 9.92 -0.19 7.71
C THR A 24 9.11 -0.01 6.44
N TYR A 25 7.87 0.48 6.60
CA TYR A 25 6.95 0.69 5.49
C TYR A 25 6.44 2.13 5.46
N LEU A 26 6.44 2.76 4.28
CA LEU A 26 5.83 4.06 4.00
C LEU A 26 4.65 3.86 3.04
N ALA A 27 3.46 4.22 3.48
CA ALA A 27 2.25 4.20 2.65
C ALA A 27 1.84 5.64 2.29
N LEU A 28 1.79 5.93 0.99
CA LEU A 28 1.47 7.23 0.41
C LEU A 28 0.10 7.18 -0.25
N GLY A 29 -0.76 8.20 -0.02
CA GLY A 29 -2.04 8.21 -0.69
C GLY A 29 -3.07 9.21 -0.16
N ASP A 30 -4.32 8.77 -0.21
CA ASP A 30 -5.52 9.52 0.19
C ASP A 30 -6.35 8.76 1.24
N SER A 31 -7.67 8.96 1.27
CA SER A 31 -8.61 8.29 2.18
C SER A 31 -8.54 6.77 2.09
N TYR A 32 -8.30 6.20 0.92
CA TYR A 32 -8.14 4.76 0.75
C TYR A 32 -6.89 4.22 1.44
N THR A 33 -5.88 5.04 1.62
CA THR A 33 -4.63 4.64 2.30
C THR A 33 -4.72 4.78 3.82
N ILE A 34 -5.38 5.83 4.33
CA ILE A 34 -5.59 5.95 5.79
C ILE A 34 -6.62 4.97 6.32
N GLY A 35 -7.53 4.48 5.49
CA GLY A 35 -8.65 3.65 5.91
C GLY A 35 -9.80 4.49 6.45
N GLU A 36 -10.26 5.46 5.64
CA GLU A 36 -11.45 6.26 5.99
C GLU A 36 -12.63 5.36 6.29
N SER A 37 -13.43 5.73 7.30
CA SER A 37 -14.63 5.02 7.75
C SER A 37 -14.42 3.60 8.31
N VAL A 38 -13.16 3.20 8.57
CA VAL A 38 -12.83 2.00 9.34
C VAL A 38 -11.83 2.34 10.44
N ASP A 39 -11.74 1.48 11.47
CA ASP A 39 -10.64 1.58 12.44
C ASP A 39 -9.30 1.53 11.69
N HIS A 40 -8.34 2.39 12.06
CA HIS A 40 -7.05 2.48 11.40
C HIS A 40 -6.30 1.13 11.35
N LEU A 41 -6.54 0.24 12.31
CA LEU A 41 -6.01 -1.13 12.34
C LEU A 41 -6.53 -1.99 11.18
N HIS A 42 -7.60 -1.56 10.52
CA HIS A 42 -8.25 -2.25 9.42
C HIS A 42 -7.90 -1.65 8.05
N SER A 43 -7.12 -0.58 7.99
CA SER A 43 -6.59 -0.05 6.71
C SER A 43 -5.67 -1.07 6.04
N TYR A 44 -5.58 -1.02 4.70
CA TYR A 44 -4.75 -2.01 3.98
C TYR A 44 -3.26 -1.98 4.39
N PRO A 45 -2.63 -0.82 4.72
CA PRO A 45 -1.23 -0.84 5.12
C PRO A 45 -0.99 -1.61 6.43
N ILE A 46 -1.92 -1.47 7.38
CA ILE A 46 -1.81 -2.16 8.68
C ILE A 46 -2.17 -3.65 8.53
N GLN A 47 -3.21 -3.98 7.76
CA GLN A 47 -3.52 -5.38 7.47
C GLN A 47 -2.37 -6.07 6.72
N LEU A 48 -1.72 -5.38 5.76
CA LEU A 48 -0.55 -5.90 5.06
C LEU A 48 0.63 -6.15 6.02
N LYS A 49 0.92 -5.19 6.91
CA LYS A 49 1.90 -5.38 7.98
C LYS A 49 1.63 -6.67 8.76
N ASN A 50 0.40 -6.84 9.25
CA ASN A 50 0.03 -7.99 10.06
C ASN A 50 0.15 -9.30 9.27
N LYS A 51 -0.25 -9.30 7.99
CA LYS A 51 -0.13 -10.47 7.10
C LYS A 51 1.31 -10.87 6.81
N LEU A 52 2.20 -9.89 6.61
CA LEU A 52 3.62 -10.15 6.36
C LEU A 52 4.32 -10.66 7.63
N ASN A 53 3.98 -10.11 8.80
CA ASN A 53 4.56 -10.53 10.07
C ASN A 53 4.22 -11.98 10.44
N PHE A 54 3.03 -12.44 10.04
CA PHE A 54 2.64 -13.83 10.25
C PHE A 54 3.55 -14.82 9.50
N LYS A 55 4.27 -14.36 8.48
CA LYS A 55 5.07 -15.24 7.61
C LYS A 55 6.51 -15.44 8.06
N GLU A 56 7.21 -14.51 8.65
CA GLU A 56 8.61 -14.70 9.10
C GLU A 56 9.35 -13.45 9.58
N LYS A 57 8.93 -12.21 9.32
CA LYS A 57 9.74 -11.03 9.69
C LYS A 57 8.90 -9.86 10.12
N VAL A 58 9.46 -9.19 11.10
CA VAL A 58 8.80 -8.09 11.78
C VAL A 58 8.85 -6.84 10.92
N LEU A 59 7.77 -6.58 10.19
CA LEU A 59 7.48 -5.24 9.73
C LEU A 59 7.07 -4.41 10.97
N ASP A 60 8.03 -3.67 11.51
CA ASP A 60 7.89 -3.05 12.83
C ASP A 60 7.03 -1.78 12.75
N LYS A 61 7.34 -0.90 11.81
CA LYS A 61 6.70 0.41 11.70
C LYS A 61 6.09 0.66 10.33
N VAL A 62 4.80 1.04 10.33
CA VAL A 62 4.11 1.64 9.19
C VAL A 62 4.03 3.15 9.41
N THR A 63 4.53 3.92 8.45
CA THR A 63 4.34 5.37 8.37
C THR A 63 3.33 5.63 7.26
N ILE A 64 2.24 6.30 7.56
CA ILE A 64 1.21 6.67 6.59
C ILE A 64 1.31 8.17 6.34
N VAL A 65 1.49 8.57 5.08
CA VAL A 65 1.41 9.95 4.61
C VAL A 65 0.28 10.01 3.60
N ALA A 66 -0.90 10.25 4.11
CA ALA A 66 -2.14 10.28 3.37
C ALA A 66 -3.19 11.10 4.12
N LYS A 67 -4.15 11.66 3.39
CA LYS A 67 -5.27 12.42 3.97
C LYS A 67 -6.49 12.31 3.07
N THR A 68 -7.66 12.28 3.68
CA THR A 68 -8.95 12.30 2.99
C THR A 68 -9.03 13.48 2.04
N GLY A 69 -9.45 13.19 0.81
CA GLY A 69 -9.64 14.22 -0.21
C GLY A 69 -8.37 14.59 -0.99
N TRP A 70 -7.19 14.13 -0.61
CA TRP A 70 -5.97 14.53 -1.31
C TRP A 70 -5.94 14.10 -2.76
N THR A 71 -5.57 15.06 -3.60
CA THR A 71 -5.17 14.88 -5.00
C THR A 71 -3.67 14.63 -5.11
N THR A 72 -3.19 14.36 -6.31
CA THR A 72 -1.75 14.13 -6.57
C THR A 72 -0.89 15.32 -6.20
N ASP A 73 -1.31 16.55 -6.53
CA ASP A 73 -0.59 17.78 -6.20
C ASP A 73 -0.58 18.06 -4.69
N GLU A 74 -1.70 17.86 -3.99
CA GLU A 74 -1.77 18.01 -2.53
C GLU A 74 -0.85 17.01 -1.80
N LEU A 75 -0.74 15.77 -2.29
CA LEU A 75 0.23 14.81 -1.76
C LEU A 75 1.68 15.22 -2.08
N ILE A 76 1.96 15.76 -3.29
CA ILE A 76 3.29 16.29 -3.64
C ILE A 76 3.69 17.40 -2.68
N ASP A 77 2.79 18.36 -2.42
CA ASP A 77 3.04 19.51 -1.55
C ASP A 77 3.28 19.06 -0.10
N SER A 78 2.48 18.11 0.38
CA SER A 78 2.73 17.51 1.69
C SER A 78 4.09 16.83 1.78
N LEU A 79 4.50 16.05 0.77
CA LEU A 79 5.80 15.40 0.74
C LEU A 79 6.98 16.37 0.58
N ASN A 80 6.77 17.55 0.02
CA ASN A 80 7.77 18.61 -0.06
C ASN A 80 7.96 19.32 1.29
N SER A 81 6.88 19.47 2.07
CA SER A 81 6.92 20.10 3.39
C SER A 81 7.40 19.17 4.50
N LEU A 82 7.30 17.85 4.29
CA LEU A 82 7.76 16.85 5.23
C LEU A 82 9.24 16.53 4.97
N GLU A 83 10.11 16.82 5.95
CA GLU A 83 11.52 16.43 5.90
C GLU A 83 11.68 14.92 6.16
N ILE A 84 11.34 14.09 5.14
CA ILE A 84 11.52 12.64 5.23
C ILE A 84 12.98 12.29 4.93
N ASN A 85 13.83 12.35 5.96
CA ASN A 85 15.28 12.13 5.85
C ASN A 85 15.69 10.64 5.91
N LYS A 86 14.75 9.72 6.07
CA LYS A 86 15.03 8.28 6.15
C LYS A 86 14.50 7.53 4.93
N LYS A 87 15.12 6.36 4.70
CA LYS A 87 14.68 5.40 3.69
C LYS A 87 13.87 4.29 4.35
N TYR A 88 12.93 3.74 3.57
CA TYR A 88 12.04 2.66 3.99
C TYR A 88 12.36 1.37 3.22
N ASP A 89 12.12 0.24 3.85
CA ASP A 89 12.31 -1.06 3.21
C ASP A 89 11.26 -1.33 2.15
N MET A 90 10.07 -0.73 2.31
CA MET A 90 8.93 -0.86 1.41
C MET A 90 8.18 0.48 1.30
N VAL A 91 7.69 0.82 0.10
CA VAL A 91 6.86 2.01 -0.14
C VAL A 91 5.67 1.65 -1.02
N SER A 92 4.47 2.11 -0.67
CA SER A 92 3.28 2.00 -1.53
C SER A 92 2.75 3.36 -1.95
N LEU A 93 2.07 3.39 -3.10
CA LEU A 93 1.37 4.56 -3.63
C LEU A 93 -0.04 4.15 -4.10
N LEU A 94 -1.05 4.78 -3.53
CA LEU A 94 -2.45 4.69 -3.97
C LEU A 94 -3.06 6.09 -3.90
N ILE A 95 -3.26 6.74 -5.05
CA ILE A 95 -3.71 8.13 -5.18
C ILE A 95 -4.38 8.33 -6.54
N GLY A 96 -5.31 9.27 -6.62
CA GLY A 96 -5.86 9.75 -7.88
C GLY A 96 -7.38 9.75 -7.98
N VAL A 97 -8.10 9.09 -7.07
CA VAL A 97 -9.56 9.13 -7.08
C VAL A 97 -10.09 10.57 -6.96
N ASN A 98 -9.46 11.41 -6.13
CA ASN A 98 -9.88 12.78 -5.94
C ASN A 98 -9.55 13.67 -7.14
N ASN A 99 -8.51 13.35 -7.92
CA ASN A 99 -8.27 14.02 -9.19
C ASN A 99 -9.40 13.74 -10.19
N GLN A 100 -9.82 12.47 -10.29
CA GLN A 100 -10.95 12.07 -11.14
C GLN A 100 -12.25 12.72 -10.64
N TYR A 101 -12.55 12.62 -9.33
CA TYR A 101 -13.78 13.16 -8.74
C TYR A 101 -13.91 14.69 -8.94
N ARG A 102 -12.80 15.43 -8.88
CA ARG A 102 -12.75 16.89 -9.10
C ARG A 102 -12.59 17.29 -10.57
N GLY A 103 -12.58 16.32 -11.50
CA GLY A 103 -12.46 16.57 -12.93
C GLY A 103 -11.14 17.19 -13.37
N TYR A 104 -10.02 16.77 -12.74
CA TYR A 104 -8.69 17.26 -13.13
C TYR A 104 -8.33 16.81 -14.54
N ASP A 105 -7.58 17.66 -15.24
CA ASP A 105 -7.00 17.28 -16.53
C ASP A 105 -6.12 16.04 -16.40
N ILE A 106 -6.37 15.06 -17.28
CA ILE A 106 -5.72 13.75 -17.21
C ILE A 106 -4.23 13.80 -17.52
N SER A 107 -3.77 14.78 -18.31
CA SER A 107 -2.35 14.96 -18.62
C SER A 107 -1.63 15.59 -17.41
N LYS A 108 -2.26 16.52 -16.70
CA LYS A 108 -1.76 17.01 -15.40
C LYS A 108 -1.63 15.87 -14.40
N TYR A 109 -2.69 15.06 -14.28
CA TYR A 109 -2.68 13.88 -13.40
C TYR A 109 -1.51 12.94 -13.72
N SER A 110 -1.34 12.58 -14.99
CA SER A 110 -0.25 11.71 -15.44
C SER A 110 1.12 12.23 -15.02
N ASN A 111 1.37 13.53 -15.23
CA ASN A 111 2.63 14.16 -14.87
C ASN A 111 2.86 14.15 -13.34
N ASP A 112 1.83 14.43 -12.56
CA ASP A 112 1.93 14.49 -11.11
C ASP A 112 2.06 13.08 -10.50
N PHE A 113 1.35 12.09 -11.05
CA PHE A 113 1.50 10.69 -10.65
C PHE A 113 2.92 10.17 -10.91
N GLU A 114 3.52 10.50 -12.06
CA GLU A 114 4.91 10.15 -12.37
C GLU A 114 5.89 10.76 -11.36
N LYS A 115 5.72 12.04 -11.03
CA LYS A 115 6.54 12.71 -9.98
C LYS A 115 6.40 12.01 -8.64
N LEU A 116 5.17 11.62 -8.24
CA LEU A 116 4.92 10.89 -7.01
C LEU A 116 5.58 9.52 -7.00
N LEU A 117 5.52 8.79 -8.11
CA LEU A 117 6.18 7.48 -8.20
C LEU A 117 7.70 7.61 -8.10
N ILE A 118 8.30 8.65 -8.72
CA ILE A 118 9.72 8.94 -8.57
C ILE A 118 10.07 9.26 -7.12
N LYS A 119 9.26 10.09 -6.43
CA LYS A 119 9.45 10.38 -5.00
C LYS A 119 9.34 9.11 -4.15
N ALA A 120 8.32 8.28 -4.37
CA ALA A 120 8.16 7.00 -3.66
C ALA A 120 9.41 6.11 -3.82
N ARG A 121 9.94 6.00 -5.04
CA ARG A 121 11.20 5.27 -5.31
C ARG A 121 12.41 5.90 -4.61
N ASN A 122 12.43 7.20 -4.46
CA ASN A 122 13.49 7.89 -3.72
C ASN A 122 13.37 7.68 -2.21
N TYR A 123 12.21 7.40 -1.65
CA TYR A 123 12.04 7.03 -0.25
C TYR A 123 12.36 5.56 0.04
N ALA A 124 12.42 4.69 -0.95
CA ALA A 124 12.77 3.29 -0.76
C ALA A 124 14.29 3.07 -0.67
N LYS A 125 14.74 2.19 0.25
CA LYS A 125 16.13 1.70 0.31
C LYS A 125 16.51 0.99 -0.98
N ASN A 126 15.61 0.12 -1.47
CA ASN A 126 15.67 -0.50 -2.79
C ASN A 126 14.51 0.01 -3.64
N LYS A 127 14.81 0.67 -4.76
CA LYS A 127 13.82 1.25 -5.67
C LYS A 127 12.82 0.22 -6.24
N ASN A 128 13.18 -1.07 -6.21
CA ASN A 128 12.31 -2.17 -6.63
C ASN A 128 11.30 -2.59 -5.55
N ASN A 129 11.44 -2.11 -4.32
CA ASN A 129 10.54 -2.39 -3.21
C ASN A 129 9.40 -1.34 -3.12
N VAL A 130 9.08 -0.73 -4.24
CA VAL A 130 7.92 0.14 -4.40
C VAL A 130 6.82 -0.62 -5.09
N PHE A 131 5.57 -0.37 -4.70
CA PHE A 131 4.40 -0.90 -5.38
C PHE A 131 3.28 0.14 -5.45
N VAL A 132 2.49 0.01 -6.51
CA VAL A 132 1.31 0.84 -6.78
C VAL A 132 0.07 -0.03 -6.68
N LEU A 133 -0.98 0.46 -6.05
CA LEU A 133 -2.32 -0.10 -6.14
C LEU A 133 -3.14 0.73 -7.12
N SER A 134 -3.98 0.07 -7.92
CA SER A 134 -4.95 0.76 -8.77
C SER A 134 -5.98 1.52 -7.93
N ILE A 135 -6.58 2.55 -8.50
CA ILE A 135 -7.68 3.31 -7.89
C ILE A 135 -8.92 2.41 -7.85
N PRO A 136 -9.60 2.25 -6.69
CA PRO A 136 -10.88 1.55 -6.60
C PRO A 136 -11.96 2.27 -7.41
N ASP A 137 -12.94 1.51 -7.88
CA ASP A 137 -14.10 2.05 -8.57
C ASP A 137 -15.24 2.33 -7.57
N TYR A 138 -15.40 3.60 -7.19
CA TYR A 138 -16.48 4.01 -6.31
C TYR A 138 -17.84 4.15 -7.03
N GLY A 139 -17.85 4.10 -8.36
CA GLY A 139 -19.07 4.14 -9.17
C GLY A 139 -20.01 2.98 -8.89
N VAL A 140 -19.51 1.88 -8.31
CA VAL A 140 -20.33 0.71 -7.94
C VAL A 140 -20.99 0.82 -6.56
N THR A 141 -20.70 1.88 -5.80
CA THR A 141 -21.21 2.09 -4.44
C THR A 141 -22.55 2.83 -4.44
N SER A 142 -23.28 2.78 -3.31
CA SER A 142 -24.53 3.52 -3.15
C SER A 142 -24.35 5.04 -3.07
N PHE A 143 -23.11 5.52 -2.91
CA PHE A 143 -22.78 6.94 -3.02
C PHE A 143 -23.11 7.52 -4.41
N VAL A 144 -23.08 6.68 -5.46
CA VAL A 144 -23.40 7.09 -6.83
C VAL A 144 -24.76 6.51 -7.24
N SER A 145 -25.78 7.36 -7.37
CA SER A 145 -27.14 6.94 -7.70
C SER A 145 -27.45 6.90 -9.21
N SER A 146 -26.77 7.74 -10.00
CA SER A 146 -27.02 7.86 -11.45
C SER A 146 -26.28 6.78 -12.23
N GLU A 147 -26.98 6.03 -13.09
CA GLU A 147 -26.36 5.04 -13.98
C GLU A 147 -25.41 5.69 -15.01
N GLU A 148 -25.70 6.93 -15.43
CA GLU A 148 -24.83 7.70 -16.31
C GLU A 148 -23.51 8.02 -15.59
N ASP A 149 -23.57 8.47 -14.34
CA ASP A 149 -22.37 8.73 -13.54
C ASP A 149 -21.57 7.46 -13.25
N LYS A 150 -22.22 6.35 -12.92
CA LYS A 150 -21.56 5.05 -12.75
C LYS A 150 -20.77 4.67 -13.98
N LYS A 151 -21.36 4.80 -15.17
CA LYS A 151 -20.68 4.49 -16.43
C LYS A 151 -19.54 5.46 -16.73
N ARG A 152 -19.71 6.75 -16.46
CA ARG A 152 -18.67 7.77 -16.60
C ARG A 152 -17.49 7.48 -15.68
N ILE A 153 -17.77 7.24 -14.39
CA ILE A 153 -16.75 6.92 -13.38
C ILE A 153 -15.98 5.65 -13.75
N PHE A 154 -16.69 4.59 -14.16
CA PHE A 154 -16.07 3.36 -14.64
C PHE A 154 -15.02 3.62 -15.73
N ASN A 155 -15.37 4.40 -16.77
CA ASN A 155 -14.48 4.71 -17.88
C ASN A 155 -13.30 5.59 -17.45
N GLU A 156 -13.57 6.59 -16.63
CA GLU A 156 -12.53 7.51 -16.14
C GLU A 156 -11.54 6.80 -15.21
N ILE A 157 -12.00 5.99 -14.25
CA ILE A 157 -11.13 5.20 -13.38
C ILE A 157 -10.27 4.23 -14.19
N ASN A 158 -10.82 3.58 -15.22
CA ASN A 158 -10.03 2.74 -16.12
C ASN A 158 -8.93 3.53 -16.84
N SER A 159 -9.23 4.75 -17.27
CA SER A 159 -8.25 5.63 -17.94
C SER A 159 -7.12 6.04 -16.98
N TYR A 160 -7.45 6.44 -15.76
CA TYR A 160 -6.49 6.76 -14.71
C TYR A 160 -5.62 5.55 -14.35
N ASN A 161 -6.23 4.38 -14.18
CA ASN A 161 -5.52 3.14 -13.87
C ASN A 161 -4.64 2.65 -15.01
N THR A 162 -5.01 2.92 -16.27
CA THR A 162 -4.15 2.66 -17.42
C THR A 162 -2.87 3.49 -17.35
N ILE A 163 -2.97 4.78 -16.99
CA ILE A 163 -1.83 5.66 -16.78
C ILE A 163 -0.95 5.14 -15.64
N ASN A 164 -1.55 4.81 -14.49
CA ASN A 164 -0.83 4.29 -13.32
C ASN A 164 -0.03 3.02 -13.67
N LYS A 165 -0.65 2.10 -14.40
CA LYS A 165 -0.02 0.87 -14.84
C LYS A 165 1.12 1.13 -15.83
N MET A 166 0.89 2.02 -16.82
CA MET A 166 1.90 2.39 -17.82
C MET A 166 3.13 3.02 -17.16
N ILE A 167 2.92 3.98 -16.25
CA ILE A 167 4.02 4.63 -15.52
C ILE A 167 4.72 3.65 -14.58
N SER A 168 3.98 2.78 -13.88
CA SER A 168 4.58 1.74 -13.03
C SER A 168 5.49 0.80 -13.83
N ASN A 169 5.03 0.37 -15.01
CA ASN A 169 5.82 -0.48 -15.91
C ASN A 169 7.08 0.24 -16.43
N LYS A 170 6.97 1.53 -16.79
CA LYS A 170 8.12 2.36 -17.24
C LYS A 170 9.25 2.36 -16.20
N TYR A 171 8.91 2.34 -14.92
CA TYR A 171 9.88 2.36 -13.81
C TYR A 171 10.17 1.00 -13.19
N ASN A 172 9.65 -0.09 -13.77
CA ASN A 172 9.75 -1.46 -13.24
C ASN A 172 9.25 -1.58 -11.79
N VAL A 173 8.13 -0.92 -11.48
CA VAL A 173 7.46 -0.94 -10.19
C VAL A 173 6.32 -1.93 -10.22
N MET A 174 6.15 -2.71 -9.14
CA MET A 174 5.00 -3.62 -9.01
C MET A 174 3.69 -2.83 -9.07
N TYR A 175 2.77 -3.26 -9.91
CA TYR A 175 1.42 -2.72 -10.02
C TYR A 175 0.40 -3.79 -9.66
N PHE A 176 -0.48 -3.48 -8.73
CA PHE A 176 -1.54 -4.38 -8.29
C PHE A 176 -2.90 -3.79 -8.66
N ASP A 177 -3.59 -4.44 -9.55
CA ASP A 177 -4.96 -4.10 -9.90
C ASP A 177 -5.92 -4.60 -8.82
N ILE A 178 -6.41 -3.69 -7.98
CA ILE A 178 -7.43 -3.96 -6.95
C ILE A 178 -8.81 -3.42 -7.36
N THR A 179 -8.91 -2.78 -8.52
CA THR A 179 -10.16 -2.17 -9.02
C THR A 179 -11.23 -3.22 -9.22
N GLU A 180 -10.87 -4.38 -9.81
CA GLU A 180 -11.84 -5.48 -10.01
C GLU A 180 -12.37 -6.04 -8.67
N ILE A 181 -11.55 -6.01 -7.60
CA ILE A 181 -12.03 -6.39 -6.27
C ILE A 181 -13.04 -5.35 -5.75
N SER A 182 -12.78 -4.07 -5.95
CA SER A 182 -13.72 -3.02 -5.53
C SER A 182 -15.08 -3.14 -6.23
N ARG A 183 -15.09 -3.57 -7.50
CA ARG A 183 -16.30 -3.79 -8.28
C ARG A 183 -17.20 -4.92 -7.77
N LEU A 184 -16.66 -5.82 -6.96
CA LEU A 184 -17.47 -6.85 -6.30
C LEU A 184 -18.52 -6.25 -5.34
N ALA A 185 -18.32 -5.00 -4.90
CA ALA A 185 -19.26 -4.31 -4.02
C ALA A 185 -20.66 -4.13 -4.63
N GLN A 186 -20.79 -4.16 -5.95
CA GLN A 186 -22.10 -4.17 -6.61
C GLN A 186 -22.93 -5.43 -6.28
N PHE A 187 -22.29 -6.52 -5.86
CA PHE A 187 -22.92 -7.80 -5.51
C PHE A 187 -22.85 -8.10 -4.00
N ASP A 188 -21.93 -7.44 -3.28
CA ASP A 188 -21.69 -7.66 -1.86
C ASP A 188 -21.44 -6.31 -1.15
N THR A 189 -22.50 -5.72 -0.65
CA THR A 189 -22.47 -4.42 0.04
C THR A 189 -21.65 -4.45 1.33
N THR A 190 -21.36 -5.63 1.90
CA THR A 190 -20.47 -5.74 3.08
C THR A 190 -19.03 -5.37 2.77
N LEU A 191 -18.67 -5.19 1.50
CA LEU A 191 -17.37 -4.72 1.06
C LEU A 191 -17.22 -3.20 1.20
N ILE A 192 -18.31 -2.46 1.42
CA ILE A 192 -18.31 -1.01 1.64
C ILE A 192 -18.49 -0.71 3.13
N ALA A 193 -17.85 0.36 3.60
CA ALA A 193 -17.98 0.85 4.96
C ALA A 193 -19.34 1.55 5.18
N PHE A 194 -19.60 1.98 6.41
CA PHE A 194 -20.90 2.56 6.80
C PHE A 194 -21.21 3.92 6.13
N ASP A 195 -20.23 4.51 5.48
CA ASP A 195 -20.38 5.79 4.76
C ASP A 195 -20.83 5.62 3.30
N ASP A 196 -21.14 4.40 2.89
CA ASP A 196 -21.60 4.05 1.55
C ASP A 196 -20.60 4.34 0.41
N LEU A 197 -19.34 4.60 0.74
CA LEU A 197 -18.31 5.03 -0.22
C LEU A 197 -16.99 4.26 -0.07
N HIS A 198 -16.41 4.28 1.13
CA HIS A 198 -15.06 3.75 1.35
C HIS A 198 -15.05 2.23 1.54
N PRO A 199 -13.91 1.58 1.30
CA PRO A 199 -13.76 0.15 1.50
C PRO A 199 -13.96 -0.26 2.97
N SER A 200 -14.68 -1.34 3.21
CA SER A 200 -14.77 -1.96 4.52
C SER A 200 -13.48 -2.70 4.88
N LYS A 201 -13.35 -3.10 6.15
CA LYS A 201 -12.31 -4.04 6.61
C LYS A 201 -12.20 -5.27 5.71
N LYS A 202 -13.35 -5.81 5.25
CA LYS A 202 -13.43 -7.00 4.40
C LYS A 202 -12.83 -6.73 3.02
N MET A 203 -13.13 -5.60 2.41
CA MET A 203 -12.56 -5.18 1.13
C MET A 203 -11.04 -5.03 1.24
N TYR A 204 -10.54 -4.33 2.26
CA TYR A 204 -9.11 -4.19 2.50
C TYR A 204 -8.41 -5.54 2.70
N ASN A 205 -9.07 -6.50 3.34
CA ASN A 205 -8.52 -7.85 3.49
C ASN A 205 -8.35 -8.54 2.13
N LEU A 206 -9.32 -8.42 1.23
CA LEU A 206 -9.21 -8.97 -0.14
C LEU A 206 -8.06 -8.35 -0.92
N TRP A 207 -7.82 -7.03 -0.78
CA TRP A 207 -6.65 -6.40 -1.38
C TRP A 207 -5.36 -6.99 -0.83
N VAL A 208 -5.27 -7.13 0.48
CA VAL A 208 -4.08 -7.67 1.17
C VAL A 208 -3.82 -9.12 0.77
N GLU A 209 -4.84 -9.95 0.66
CA GLU A 209 -4.70 -11.33 0.16
C GLU A 209 -4.06 -11.36 -1.23
N LYS A 210 -4.49 -10.48 -2.14
CA LYS A 210 -3.95 -10.37 -3.50
C LYS A 210 -2.49 -9.94 -3.52
N ILE A 211 -2.10 -8.95 -2.69
CA ILE A 211 -0.80 -8.29 -2.81
C ILE A 211 0.29 -8.90 -1.91
N SER A 212 -0.07 -9.59 -0.83
CA SER A 212 0.88 -9.99 0.21
C SER A 212 1.95 -10.96 -0.26
N ASN A 213 1.60 -11.98 -1.05
CA ASN A 213 2.56 -12.98 -1.52
C ASN A 213 3.63 -12.41 -2.46
N PRO A 214 3.29 -11.64 -3.51
CA PRO A 214 4.29 -11.00 -4.36
C PRO A 214 5.21 -10.05 -3.59
N ILE A 215 4.64 -9.26 -2.66
CA ILE A 215 5.41 -8.32 -1.83
C ILE A 215 6.34 -9.09 -0.89
N PHE A 216 5.86 -10.14 -0.22
CA PHE A 216 6.67 -10.99 0.65
C PHE A 216 7.89 -11.54 -0.09
N ASN A 217 7.67 -12.10 -1.27
CA ASN A 217 8.75 -12.69 -2.07
C ASN A 217 9.79 -11.66 -2.51
N ARG A 218 9.38 -10.41 -2.80
CA ARG A 218 10.29 -9.36 -3.26
C ARG A 218 10.98 -8.60 -2.15
N VAL A 219 10.30 -8.31 -1.05
CA VAL A 219 10.78 -7.40 -0.01
C VAL A 219 11.36 -8.15 1.19
N VAL A 220 10.76 -9.28 1.54
CA VAL A 220 11.09 -9.99 2.79
C VAL A 220 12.08 -11.12 2.56
N LYS A 221 12.00 -11.85 1.44
CA LYS A 221 12.91 -12.95 1.13
C LYS A 221 14.24 -12.53 0.52
N ASN A 222 14.30 -11.33 -0.11
CA ASN A 222 15.52 -10.80 -0.71
C ASN A 222 16.18 -9.77 0.23
#